data_6bf3b1e24fff60260b41dd55da5565ba
#
_entry.id   6bf3b1e24fff60260b41dd55da5565ba
#
_cell.length_a   1.000
_cell.length_b   1.000
_cell.length_c   1.000
_cell.angle_alpha   90.00
_cell.angle_beta   90.00
_cell.angle_gamma   90.00
#
_symmetry.space_group_name_H-M   'P 1'
#
loop_
_entity.id
_entity.type
_entity.pdbx_description
1 polymer ?
#
loop_
_entity_poly.entity_id
_entity_poly.type
_entity_poly.pdbx_seq_one_letter_code
_entity_poly.pdbx_strand_id
1 'polypeptide(L)'
;FAHEVNGYQIFAMGADYIPEDNLLQRTSRERTRELLLQCKRANFNTVRVWGGGYYPEDWFYDICDELGLMVWQDFMFACSMYELTPEFEANIRQEFIDNIKRLRHHASLSLWCGNNEMETFTQEGTWVTKPSEVRDYLFMYERIIPEILREYDPETFYWPASPSSGGSFDNPNDPNRGDVHYWEVWHGNKPFAEYRKYFFRYASEFGFQAFPSVKTLETVTDDPRELNPFSYVMEKHQRNYGGNGKIAKYMQAAYRYPENFSDFVYASQLLQADGIRYGVEHYRRNRGRCMGAIYWQLNDCWPVIRSEEHTS
;
A
#
# COMPACT_ATOMS: atom_id res chain seq x y z
N PHE A 1 11.06 -6.55 13.52
CA PHE A 1 10.62 -6.72 12.14
C PHE A 1 11.57 -5.93 11.22
N ALA A 2 12.28 -6.62 10.34
CA ALA A 2 13.25 -6.03 9.43
C ALA A 2 13.54 -7.00 8.28
N HIS A 3 13.93 -6.48 7.13
CA HIS A 3 14.50 -7.28 6.05
C HIS A 3 16.00 -7.50 6.31
N GLU A 4 16.49 -8.67 5.94
CA GLU A 4 17.90 -9.00 5.97
C GLU A 4 18.36 -9.49 4.59
N VAL A 5 19.44 -8.92 4.08
CA VAL A 5 20.02 -9.29 2.79
C VAL A 5 21.52 -9.55 3.00
N ASN A 6 21.94 -10.78 2.72
CA ASN A 6 23.34 -11.21 2.88
C ASN A 6 23.91 -10.93 4.31
N GLY A 7 23.08 -11.13 5.34
CA GLY A 7 23.45 -10.90 6.74
C GLY A 7 23.39 -9.44 7.20
N TYR A 8 22.95 -8.52 6.33
CA TYR A 8 22.81 -7.10 6.69
C TYR A 8 21.34 -6.74 6.86
N GLN A 9 21.00 -6.15 7.98
CA GLN A 9 19.66 -5.58 8.19
C GLN A 9 19.48 -4.32 7.34
N ILE A 10 18.44 -4.32 6.54
CA ILE A 10 18.11 -3.25 5.59
C ILE A 10 16.96 -2.42 6.13
N PHE A 11 17.09 -1.10 6.10
CA PHE A 11 15.94 -0.20 6.29
C PHE A 11 15.17 -0.14 4.97
N ALA A 12 13.93 -0.63 4.96
CA ALA A 12 13.09 -0.60 3.79
C ALA A 12 12.63 0.84 3.47
N MET A 13 12.84 1.24 2.23
CA MET A 13 12.44 2.54 1.68
C MET A 13 11.66 2.32 0.40
N GLY A 14 10.40 2.68 0.41
CA GLY A 14 9.58 2.40 -0.77
C GLY A 14 8.15 2.87 -0.66
N ALA A 15 7.30 2.25 -1.48
CA ALA A 15 5.88 2.51 -1.52
C ALA A 15 5.08 1.27 -1.91
N ASP A 16 3.77 1.34 -1.67
CA ASP A 16 2.82 0.31 -2.03
C ASP A 16 2.47 0.39 -3.53
N TYR A 17 2.67 -0.72 -4.23
CA TYR A 17 2.36 -0.87 -5.65
C TYR A 17 0.96 -1.44 -5.81
N ILE A 18 0.14 -0.80 -6.63
CA ILE A 18 -1.18 -1.24 -7.07
C ILE A 18 -1.16 -1.55 -8.58
N PRO A 19 -2.20 -2.16 -9.17
CA PRO A 19 -2.27 -2.35 -10.61
C PRO A 19 -2.01 -1.05 -11.38
N GLU A 20 -1.23 -1.13 -12.46
CA GLU A 20 -0.82 0.05 -13.24
C GLU A 20 -1.92 0.59 -14.16
N ASP A 21 -2.95 -0.20 -14.43
CA ASP A 21 -4.10 0.19 -15.25
C ASP A 21 -5.33 -0.64 -14.87
N ASN A 22 -6.51 -0.04 -14.90
CA ASN A 22 -7.79 -0.75 -14.72
C ASN A 22 -8.05 -1.79 -15.83
N LEU A 23 -7.45 -1.59 -16.99
CA LEU A 23 -7.49 -2.52 -18.11
C LEU A 23 -6.13 -3.22 -18.21
N LEU A 24 -6.01 -4.41 -17.62
CA LEU A 24 -4.75 -5.12 -17.43
C LEU A 24 -3.94 -5.30 -18.72
N GLN A 25 -4.62 -5.47 -19.85
CA GLN A 25 -3.98 -5.59 -21.18
C GLN A 25 -3.25 -4.31 -21.65
N ARG A 26 -3.39 -3.19 -20.95
CA ARG A 26 -2.63 -1.95 -21.21
C ARG A 26 -1.31 -1.90 -20.46
N THR A 27 -1.09 -2.81 -19.53
CA THR A 27 0.20 -2.94 -18.84
C THR A 27 1.23 -3.51 -19.81
N SER A 28 2.43 -2.95 -19.82
CA SER A 28 3.54 -3.44 -20.65
C SER A 28 4.84 -3.47 -19.86
N ARG A 29 5.76 -4.33 -20.30
CA ARG A 29 7.09 -4.43 -19.70
C ARG A 29 7.81 -3.08 -19.67
N GLU A 30 7.68 -2.29 -20.72
CA GLU A 30 8.32 -0.98 -20.85
C GLU A 30 7.77 0.02 -19.83
N ARG A 31 6.44 0.05 -19.66
CA ARG A 31 5.77 0.91 -18.67
C ARG A 31 6.15 0.51 -17.26
N THR A 32 6.07 -0.76 -16.93
CA THR A 32 6.49 -1.29 -15.62
C THR A 32 7.96 -0.98 -15.34
N ARG A 33 8.83 -1.15 -16.35
CA ARG A 33 10.26 -0.85 -16.22
C ARG A 33 10.50 0.62 -15.91
N GLU A 34 9.83 1.53 -16.60
CA GLU A 34 9.99 2.97 -16.34
C GLU A 34 9.51 3.33 -14.93
N LEU A 35 8.39 2.78 -14.47
CA LEU A 35 7.91 2.97 -13.10
C LEU A 35 8.94 2.51 -12.06
N LEU A 36 9.47 1.30 -12.21
CA LEU A 36 10.47 0.75 -11.27
C LEU A 36 11.82 1.46 -11.35
N LEU A 37 12.19 1.99 -12.52
CA LEU A 37 13.36 2.87 -12.66
C LEU A 37 13.18 4.19 -11.91
N GLN A 38 11.96 4.77 -11.88
CA GLN A 38 11.68 5.94 -11.05
C GLN A 38 11.84 5.61 -9.57
N CYS A 39 11.40 4.44 -9.10
CA CYS A 39 11.66 3.97 -7.74
C CYS A 39 13.16 3.96 -7.44
N LYS A 40 13.97 3.40 -8.34
CA LYS A 40 15.42 3.35 -8.17
C LYS A 40 16.05 4.74 -8.14
N ARG A 41 15.62 5.65 -9.02
CA ARG A 41 16.06 7.07 -9.04
C ARG A 41 15.69 7.80 -7.75
N ALA A 42 14.56 7.45 -7.14
CA ALA A 42 14.13 7.97 -5.84
C ALA A 42 14.82 7.29 -4.64
N ASN A 43 15.80 6.41 -4.88
CA ASN A 43 16.51 5.62 -3.88
C ASN A 43 15.61 4.63 -3.11
N PHE A 44 14.55 4.16 -3.69
CA PHE A 44 13.79 3.04 -3.14
C PHE A 44 14.60 1.75 -3.25
N ASN A 45 14.42 0.90 -2.26
CA ASN A 45 14.96 -0.46 -2.25
C ASN A 45 13.87 -1.51 -2.01
N THR A 46 12.62 -1.10 -1.84
CA THR A 46 11.49 -1.98 -1.51
C THR A 46 10.24 -1.51 -2.24
N VAL A 47 9.47 -2.47 -2.73
CA VAL A 47 8.12 -2.26 -3.27
C VAL A 47 7.20 -3.30 -2.65
N ARG A 48 6.07 -2.88 -2.09
CA ARG A 48 5.03 -3.81 -1.64
C ARG A 48 3.98 -3.96 -2.72
N VAL A 49 3.77 -5.18 -3.19
CA VAL A 49 2.64 -5.52 -4.07
C VAL A 49 1.42 -5.75 -3.21
N TRP A 50 0.53 -4.78 -3.22
CA TRP A 50 -0.67 -4.73 -2.38
C TRP A 50 -1.71 -5.77 -2.78
N GLY A 51 -2.34 -6.40 -1.78
CA GLY A 51 -3.27 -7.53 -1.94
C GLY A 51 -4.63 -7.21 -2.55
N GLY A 52 -4.96 -5.94 -2.77
CA GLY A 52 -6.20 -5.52 -3.43
C GLY A 52 -6.13 -5.43 -4.96
N GLY A 53 -5.10 -6.03 -5.56
CA GLY A 53 -4.88 -6.03 -6.99
C GLY A 53 -4.86 -7.44 -7.61
N TYR A 54 -3.84 -7.71 -8.37
CA TYR A 54 -3.52 -9.03 -8.94
C TYR A 54 -2.00 -9.23 -8.91
N TYR A 55 -1.55 -10.49 -9.01
CA TYR A 55 -0.11 -10.77 -9.09
C TYR A 55 0.45 -10.19 -10.40
N PRO A 56 1.46 -9.30 -10.32
CA PRO A 56 2.09 -8.77 -11.52
C PRO A 56 2.63 -9.84 -12.45
N GLU A 57 2.85 -9.47 -13.70
CA GLU A 57 3.47 -10.32 -14.72
C GLU A 57 4.92 -10.64 -14.34
N ASP A 58 5.48 -11.73 -14.89
CA ASP A 58 6.82 -12.19 -14.58
C ASP A 58 7.89 -11.10 -14.77
N TRP A 59 7.72 -10.25 -15.80
CA TRP A 59 8.69 -9.17 -16.06
C TRP A 59 8.79 -8.14 -14.92
N PHE A 60 7.74 -7.98 -14.08
CA PHE A 60 7.82 -7.10 -12.91
C PHE A 60 8.90 -7.58 -11.94
N TYR A 61 8.89 -8.87 -11.65
CA TYR A 61 9.84 -9.50 -10.72
C TYR A 61 11.24 -9.57 -11.33
N ASP A 62 11.35 -9.90 -12.63
CA ASP A 62 12.63 -9.85 -13.37
C ASP A 62 13.28 -8.47 -13.28
N ILE A 63 12.49 -7.41 -13.43
CA ILE A 63 12.98 -6.03 -13.33
C ILE A 63 13.36 -5.70 -11.88
N CYS A 64 12.59 -6.16 -10.89
CA CYS A 64 12.95 -5.99 -9.49
C CYS A 64 14.26 -6.69 -9.14
N ASP A 65 14.46 -7.91 -9.64
CA ASP A 65 15.73 -8.65 -9.51
C ASP A 65 16.91 -7.87 -10.12
N GLU A 66 16.73 -7.36 -11.34
CA GLU A 66 17.76 -6.57 -12.05
C GLU A 66 18.10 -5.26 -11.32
N LEU A 67 17.08 -4.56 -10.81
CA LEU A 67 17.25 -3.25 -10.16
C LEU A 67 17.63 -3.35 -8.68
N GLY A 68 17.59 -4.54 -8.08
CA GLY A 68 17.83 -4.75 -6.66
C GLY A 68 16.76 -4.12 -5.79
N LEU A 69 15.48 -4.27 -6.17
CA LEU A 69 14.31 -3.87 -5.40
C LEU A 69 13.75 -5.09 -4.65
N MET A 70 13.68 -5.04 -3.34
CA MET A 70 12.99 -6.07 -2.56
C MET A 70 11.49 -5.99 -2.81
N VAL A 71 10.85 -7.14 -2.96
CA VAL A 71 9.40 -7.27 -3.13
C VAL A 71 8.78 -7.85 -1.87
N TRP A 72 7.94 -7.08 -1.23
CA TRP A 72 6.97 -7.56 -0.27
C TRP A 72 5.73 -7.98 -1.05
N GLN A 73 5.40 -9.27 -1.08
CA GLN A 73 4.28 -9.79 -1.86
C GLN A 73 3.10 -10.14 -0.98
N ASP A 74 2.00 -9.39 -1.08
CA ASP A 74 0.72 -9.83 -0.51
C ASP A 74 0.10 -10.92 -1.39
N PHE A 75 -0.56 -11.89 -0.76
CA PHE A 75 -1.60 -12.68 -1.44
C PHE A 75 -2.80 -11.77 -1.73
N MET A 76 -3.56 -12.08 -2.79
CA MET A 76 -4.57 -11.17 -3.35
C MET A 76 -5.86 -11.15 -2.52
N PHE A 77 -5.73 -10.72 -1.26
CA PHE A 77 -6.82 -10.49 -0.31
C PHE A 77 -6.65 -9.13 0.37
N ALA A 78 -7.69 -8.31 0.35
CA ALA A 78 -7.65 -6.98 0.96
C ALA A 78 -9.03 -6.50 1.37
N CYS A 79 -9.11 -5.80 2.50
CA CYS A 79 -10.20 -4.90 2.85
C CYS A 79 -11.61 -5.53 2.74
N SER A 80 -11.77 -6.83 2.99
CA SER A 80 -13.05 -7.55 2.91
C SER A 80 -13.04 -8.81 3.75
N MET A 81 -14.21 -9.39 3.99
CA MET A 81 -14.34 -10.72 4.57
C MET A 81 -14.66 -11.74 3.46
N TYR A 82 -14.05 -12.92 3.56
CA TYR A 82 -14.24 -14.02 2.63
C TYR A 82 -14.83 -15.23 3.36
N GLU A 83 -15.84 -15.85 2.78
CA GLU A 83 -16.40 -17.09 3.26
C GLU A 83 -15.62 -18.26 2.65
N LEU A 84 -15.06 -19.10 3.50
CA LEU A 84 -14.29 -20.26 3.07
C LEU A 84 -15.21 -21.46 2.76
N THR A 85 -15.88 -21.41 1.61
CA THR A 85 -16.60 -22.59 1.11
C THR A 85 -15.62 -23.64 0.57
N PRO A 86 -16.01 -24.92 0.48
CA PRO A 86 -15.12 -25.96 -0.08
C PRO A 86 -14.62 -25.63 -1.49
N GLU A 87 -15.48 -25.05 -2.33
CA GLU A 87 -15.13 -24.65 -3.70
C GLU A 87 -14.13 -23.49 -3.70
N PHE A 88 -14.33 -22.52 -2.83
CA PHE A 88 -13.43 -21.38 -2.69
C PHE A 88 -12.08 -21.83 -2.12
N GLU A 89 -12.07 -22.69 -1.08
CA GLU A 89 -10.83 -23.27 -0.55
C GLU A 89 -10.04 -24.00 -1.64
N ALA A 90 -10.69 -24.85 -2.43
CA ALA A 90 -10.02 -25.56 -3.51
C ALA A 90 -9.41 -24.61 -4.54
N ASN A 91 -10.13 -23.53 -4.90
CA ASN A 91 -9.68 -22.53 -5.84
C ASN A 91 -8.47 -21.75 -5.31
N ILE A 92 -8.53 -21.20 -4.09
CA ILE A 92 -7.43 -20.40 -3.52
C ILE A 92 -6.19 -21.23 -3.24
N ARG A 93 -6.34 -22.51 -2.83
CA ARG A 93 -5.19 -23.41 -2.66
C ARG A 93 -4.41 -23.57 -3.97
N GLN A 94 -5.11 -23.73 -5.09
CA GLN A 94 -4.46 -23.84 -6.40
C GLN A 94 -3.80 -22.51 -6.80
N GLU A 95 -4.47 -21.39 -6.59
CA GLU A 95 -3.92 -20.05 -6.83
C GLU A 95 -2.61 -19.82 -6.04
N PHE A 96 -2.62 -20.19 -4.76
CA PHE A 96 -1.41 -20.07 -3.92
C PHE A 96 -0.26 -20.93 -4.46
N ILE A 97 -0.53 -22.19 -4.74
CA ILE A 97 0.47 -23.14 -5.27
C ILE A 97 1.07 -22.63 -6.58
N ASP A 98 0.25 -22.16 -7.50
CA ASP A 98 0.68 -21.68 -8.82
C ASP A 98 1.55 -20.42 -8.70
N ASN A 99 1.11 -19.45 -7.91
CA ASN A 99 1.86 -18.21 -7.73
C ASN A 99 3.12 -18.38 -6.88
N ILE A 100 3.10 -19.19 -5.84
CA ILE A 100 4.30 -19.51 -5.05
C ILE A 100 5.34 -20.16 -5.96
N LYS A 101 4.97 -21.19 -6.74
CA LYS A 101 5.89 -21.86 -7.69
C LYS A 101 6.43 -20.91 -8.75
N ARG A 102 5.61 -19.97 -9.21
CA ARG A 102 5.98 -18.97 -10.20
C ARG A 102 6.99 -17.97 -9.66
N LEU A 103 6.85 -17.55 -8.39
CA LEU A 103 7.56 -16.39 -7.84
C LEU A 103 8.71 -16.71 -6.89
N ARG A 104 8.71 -17.88 -6.22
CA ARG A 104 9.67 -18.24 -5.17
C ARG A 104 11.15 -18.22 -5.58
N HIS A 105 11.44 -18.24 -6.88
CA HIS A 105 12.83 -18.24 -7.38
C HIS A 105 13.42 -16.84 -7.60
N HIS A 106 12.60 -15.78 -7.50
CA HIS A 106 13.07 -14.41 -7.66
C HIS A 106 13.88 -13.95 -6.44
N ALA A 107 15.08 -13.45 -6.70
CA ALA A 107 15.95 -12.94 -5.64
C ALA A 107 15.39 -11.69 -4.96
N SER A 108 14.50 -10.97 -5.64
CA SER A 108 13.80 -9.80 -5.11
C SER A 108 12.73 -10.17 -4.08
N LEU A 109 12.13 -11.35 -4.13
CA LEU A 109 11.07 -11.75 -3.22
C LEU A 109 11.58 -11.81 -1.78
N SER A 110 11.13 -10.90 -0.93
CA SER A 110 11.64 -10.75 0.44
C SER A 110 10.71 -11.34 1.51
N LEU A 111 9.41 -11.37 1.26
CA LEU A 111 8.43 -12.03 2.12
C LEU A 111 7.10 -12.25 1.40
N TRP A 112 6.33 -13.21 1.91
CA TRP A 112 4.93 -13.41 1.61
C TRP A 112 4.07 -12.81 2.72
N CYS A 113 3.02 -12.05 2.37
CA CYS A 113 2.06 -11.51 3.32
C CYS A 113 0.66 -12.04 3.02
N GLY A 114 -0.05 -12.49 4.04
CA GLY A 114 -1.33 -13.19 3.89
C GLY A 114 -2.44 -12.31 3.33
N ASN A 115 -2.54 -11.06 3.79
CA ASN A 115 -3.60 -10.14 3.36
C ASN A 115 -3.30 -8.70 3.76
N ASN A 116 -4.10 -7.76 3.19
CA ASN A 116 -4.12 -6.37 3.60
C ASN A 116 -5.30 -6.10 4.55
N GLU A 117 -4.99 -5.65 5.78
CA GLU A 117 -5.87 -5.09 6.81
C GLU A 117 -6.97 -6.00 7.37
N MET A 118 -7.10 -7.23 6.88
CA MET A 118 -8.21 -8.09 7.31
C MET A 118 -8.06 -8.54 8.77
N GLU A 119 -6.83 -8.68 9.31
CA GLU A 119 -6.63 -9.04 10.71
C GLU A 119 -7.19 -7.96 11.65
N THR A 120 -6.84 -6.71 11.40
CA THR A 120 -7.29 -5.55 12.18
C THR A 120 -8.81 -5.43 12.16
N PHE A 121 -9.40 -5.41 10.97
CA PHE A 121 -10.85 -5.22 10.84
C PHE A 121 -11.67 -6.43 11.28
N THR A 122 -11.10 -7.64 11.22
CA THR A 122 -11.72 -8.83 11.82
C THR A 122 -11.72 -8.74 13.34
N GLN A 123 -10.59 -8.36 13.93
CA GLN A 123 -10.45 -8.17 15.37
C GLN A 123 -11.39 -7.05 15.90
N GLU A 124 -11.52 -5.97 15.18
CA GLU A 124 -12.44 -4.87 15.51
C GLU A 124 -13.92 -5.22 15.25
N GLY A 125 -14.18 -6.26 14.45
CA GLY A 125 -15.52 -6.64 14.04
C GLY A 125 -16.16 -5.73 12.99
N THR A 126 -15.38 -4.84 12.36
CA THR A 126 -15.91 -3.80 11.47
C THR A 126 -16.58 -4.39 10.23
N TRP A 127 -15.99 -5.44 9.63
CA TRP A 127 -16.55 -6.10 8.44
C TRP A 127 -17.18 -7.47 8.74
N VAL A 128 -17.07 -7.94 9.98
CA VAL A 128 -17.59 -9.25 10.39
C VAL A 128 -19.10 -9.20 10.47
N THR A 129 -19.77 -10.03 9.68
CA THR A 129 -21.22 -10.17 9.68
C THR A 129 -21.70 -11.44 10.39
N LYS A 130 -20.86 -12.46 10.46
CA LYS A 130 -21.14 -13.75 11.11
C LYS A 130 -19.88 -14.35 11.75
N PRO A 131 -20.01 -15.10 12.86
CA PRO A 131 -18.86 -15.69 13.57
C PRO A 131 -18.02 -16.66 12.75
N SER A 132 -18.59 -17.28 11.71
CA SER A 132 -17.85 -18.18 10.80
C SER A 132 -16.73 -17.45 10.05
N GLU A 133 -16.87 -16.18 9.76
CA GLU A 133 -15.88 -15.38 9.02
C GLU A 133 -14.58 -15.22 9.83
N VAL A 134 -14.67 -15.12 11.16
CA VAL A 134 -13.50 -15.09 12.05
C VAL A 134 -12.74 -16.42 12.00
N ARG A 135 -13.47 -17.56 12.04
CA ARG A 135 -12.88 -18.88 11.86
C ARG A 135 -12.22 -19.02 10.49
N ASP A 136 -12.91 -18.60 9.44
CA ASP A 136 -12.47 -18.70 8.05
C ASP A 136 -11.19 -17.89 7.82
N TYR A 137 -11.10 -16.69 8.44
CA TYR A 137 -9.87 -15.88 8.46
C TYR A 137 -8.67 -16.71 9.01
N LEU A 138 -8.81 -17.29 10.21
CA LEU A 138 -7.74 -18.08 10.83
C LEU A 138 -7.34 -19.28 9.97
N PHE A 139 -8.33 -19.95 9.36
CA PHE A 139 -8.04 -21.09 8.48
C PHE A 139 -7.27 -20.65 7.23
N MET A 140 -7.65 -19.56 6.59
CA MET A 140 -7.00 -19.08 5.36
C MET A 140 -5.56 -18.64 5.63
N TYR A 141 -5.36 -17.74 6.59
CA TYR A 141 -4.10 -17.03 6.76
C TYR A 141 -3.16 -17.63 7.78
N GLU A 142 -3.66 -18.32 8.77
CA GLU A 142 -2.81 -18.92 9.82
C GLU A 142 -2.64 -20.44 9.68
N ARG A 143 -3.37 -21.08 8.76
CA ARG A 143 -3.28 -22.50 8.50
C ARG A 143 -3.00 -22.85 7.04
N ILE A 144 -3.89 -22.52 6.11
CA ILE A 144 -3.81 -22.96 4.71
C ILE A 144 -2.55 -22.41 4.03
N ILE A 145 -2.31 -21.11 4.09
CA ILE A 145 -1.13 -20.50 3.48
C ILE A 145 0.17 -21.04 4.09
N PRO A 146 0.35 -21.09 5.44
CA PRO A 146 1.53 -21.69 6.03
C PRO A 146 1.74 -23.17 5.69
N GLU A 147 0.68 -23.98 5.55
CA GLU A 147 0.77 -25.37 5.11
C GLU A 147 1.34 -25.46 3.69
N ILE A 148 0.84 -24.64 2.76
CA ILE A 148 1.28 -24.61 1.37
C ILE A 148 2.71 -24.09 1.25
N LEU A 149 3.04 -23.01 1.94
CA LEU A 149 4.39 -22.45 1.94
C LEU A 149 5.42 -23.44 2.49
N ARG A 150 5.09 -24.19 3.52
CA ARG A 150 5.98 -25.24 4.07
C ARG A 150 6.33 -26.31 3.04
N GLU A 151 5.43 -26.59 2.11
CA GLU A 151 5.65 -27.57 1.04
C GLU A 151 6.38 -26.96 -0.18
N TYR A 152 6.01 -25.73 -0.58
CA TYR A 152 6.44 -25.17 -1.86
C TYR A 152 7.47 -24.06 -1.77
N ASP A 153 7.57 -23.36 -0.63
CA ASP A 153 8.56 -22.29 -0.39
C ASP A 153 8.86 -22.14 1.12
N PRO A 154 9.54 -23.12 1.73
CA PRO A 154 9.80 -23.12 3.17
C PRO A 154 10.83 -22.07 3.62
N GLU A 155 11.51 -21.40 2.70
CA GLU A 155 12.63 -20.50 2.99
C GLU A 155 12.19 -19.05 3.06
N THR A 156 11.20 -18.64 2.25
CA THR A 156 10.71 -17.25 2.25
C THR A 156 9.85 -17.00 3.48
N PHE A 157 10.14 -15.91 4.18
CA PHE A 157 9.41 -15.52 5.38
C PHE A 157 7.93 -15.24 5.07
N TYR A 158 7.05 -15.76 5.93
CA TYR A 158 5.62 -15.51 5.88
C TYR A 158 5.15 -14.58 7.00
N TRP A 159 4.35 -13.57 6.65
CA TRP A 159 3.69 -12.66 7.57
C TRP A 159 2.16 -12.75 7.38
N PRO A 160 1.36 -12.95 8.46
CA PRO A 160 -0.05 -13.36 8.29
C PRO A 160 -0.94 -12.25 7.73
N ALA A 161 -0.65 -11.00 8.03
CA ALA A 161 -1.38 -9.83 7.54
C ALA A 161 -0.51 -8.57 7.58
N SER A 162 -0.94 -7.51 6.92
CA SER A 162 -0.40 -6.17 7.06
C SER A 162 -1.57 -5.20 7.33
N PRO A 163 -1.62 -4.51 8.51
CA PRO A 163 -0.67 -4.66 9.61
C PRO A 163 -0.91 -5.93 10.44
N SER A 164 0.12 -6.37 11.15
CA SER A 164 0.02 -7.47 12.11
C SER A 164 1.05 -7.34 13.23
N SER A 165 0.76 -7.97 14.36
CA SER A 165 1.72 -8.16 15.47
C SER A 165 2.23 -9.61 15.58
N GLY A 166 1.92 -10.44 14.58
CA GLY A 166 2.34 -11.83 14.49
C GLY A 166 1.19 -12.83 14.34
N GLY A 167 -0.05 -12.33 14.14
CA GLY A 167 -1.25 -13.14 13.92
C GLY A 167 -2.12 -13.33 15.15
N SER A 168 -3.15 -14.14 14.98
CA SER A 168 -4.11 -14.55 16.05
C SER A 168 -4.86 -13.39 16.71
N PHE A 169 -5.03 -12.30 15.99
CA PHE A 169 -5.73 -11.09 16.48
C PHE A 169 -5.09 -10.43 17.71
N ASP A 170 -3.80 -10.67 17.96
CA ASP A 170 -3.10 -10.10 19.11
C ASP A 170 -2.65 -8.66 18.86
N ASN A 171 -3.59 -7.71 18.97
CA ASN A 171 -3.37 -6.29 18.74
C ASN A 171 -2.64 -6.01 17.40
N PRO A 172 -3.30 -6.28 16.26
CA PRO A 172 -2.63 -6.34 14.97
C PRO A 172 -1.97 -5.05 14.49
N ASN A 173 -2.31 -3.89 15.04
CA ASN A 173 -1.69 -2.60 14.71
C ASN A 173 -0.91 -2.01 15.92
N ASP A 174 -0.24 -2.87 16.68
CA ASP A 174 0.54 -2.46 17.85
C ASP A 174 1.78 -1.63 17.43
N PRO A 175 1.94 -0.40 17.96
CA PRO A 175 3.07 0.46 17.60
C PRO A 175 4.45 -0.12 17.98
N ASN A 176 4.52 -1.17 18.79
CA ASN A 176 5.76 -1.76 19.28
C ASN A 176 6.11 -3.12 18.66
N ARG A 177 5.24 -3.70 17.84
CA ARG A 177 5.41 -5.03 17.25
C ARG A 177 5.10 -5.02 15.75
N GLY A 178 5.70 -5.94 15.01
CA GLY A 178 5.40 -6.16 13.60
C GLY A 178 5.48 -4.91 12.73
N ASP A 179 4.46 -4.73 11.92
CA ASP A 179 4.26 -3.57 11.05
C ASP A 179 2.98 -2.82 11.39
N VAL A 180 2.89 -1.57 10.96
CA VAL A 180 1.73 -0.71 11.23
C VAL A 180 1.24 0.01 9.99
N HIS A 181 -0.09 0.19 9.92
CA HIS A 181 -0.74 1.16 9.04
C HIS A 181 -1.12 2.38 9.87
N TYR A 182 -0.57 3.55 9.53
CA TYR A 182 -0.73 4.74 10.36
C TYR A 182 -1.41 5.87 9.60
N TRP A 183 -2.72 5.95 9.75
CA TRP A 183 -3.59 6.84 8.99
C TRP A 183 -4.14 8.03 9.78
N GLU A 184 -3.64 8.28 10.99
CA GLU A 184 -4.10 9.39 11.85
C GLU A 184 -3.91 10.76 11.21
N VAL A 185 -2.90 10.94 10.36
CA VAL A 185 -2.73 12.19 9.65
C VAL A 185 -3.80 12.33 8.58
N TRP A 186 -3.93 11.39 7.65
CA TRP A 186 -4.88 11.52 6.54
C TRP A 186 -6.32 11.26 6.98
N HIS A 187 -6.65 10.11 7.56
CA HIS A 187 -8.00 9.78 8.00
C HIS A 187 -8.37 10.45 9.31
N GLY A 188 -7.47 10.49 10.28
CA GLY A 188 -7.67 11.11 11.58
C GLY A 188 -7.64 12.64 11.56
N ASN A 189 -7.31 13.28 10.43
CA ASN A 189 -7.20 14.74 10.30
C ASN A 189 -6.22 15.40 11.29
N LYS A 190 -5.21 14.65 11.74
CA LYS A 190 -4.17 15.15 12.66
C LYS A 190 -3.09 15.92 11.89
N PRO A 191 -2.41 16.87 12.52
CA PRO A 191 -1.30 17.60 11.88
C PRO A 191 -0.15 16.65 11.56
N PHE A 192 0.74 17.02 10.63
CA PHE A 192 1.92 16.21 10.24
C PHE A 192 2.82 15.85 11.43
N ALA A 193 2.84 16.67 12.48
CA ALA A 193 3.56 16.37 13.72
C ALA A 193 3.10 15.06 14.39
N GLU A 194 1.89 14.58 14.11
CA GLU A 194 1.35 13.32 14.62
C GLU A 194 2.22 12.12 14.21
N TYR A 195 2.88 12.15 13.05
CA TYR A 195 3.84 11.11 12.67
C TYR A 195 4.97 10.89 13.67
N ARG A 196 5.27 11.87 14.52
CA ARG A 196 6.33 11.78 15.53
C ARG A 196 5.89 11.24 16.88
N LYS A 197 4.60 10.90 17.02
CA LYS A 197 4.03 10.43 18.28
C LYS A 197 4.54 9.05 18.70
N TYR A 198 4.71 8.16 17.72
CA TYR A 198 5.11 6.79 17.95
C TYR A 198 6.46 6.45 17.31
N PHE A 199 7.09 5.43 17.86
CA PHE A 199 8.35 4.87 17.37
C PHE A 199 8.09 3.45 16.91
N PHE A 200 7.49 3.31 15.73
CA PHE A 200 7.12 2.02 15.14
C PHE A 200 8.31 1.10 14.91
N ARG A 201 8.03 -0.21 14.72
CA ARG A 201 9.02 -1.16 14.23
C ARG A 201 9.16 -1.12 12.72
N TYR A 202 8.02 -0.90 12.04
CA TYR A 202 7.94 -0.80 10.59
C TYR A 202 6.63 -0.10 10.23
N ALA A 203 6.67 0.94 9.45
CA ALA A 203 5.49 1.58 8.89
C ALA A 203 5.29 1.07 7.45
N SER A 204 4.33 0.17 7.28
CA SER A 204 4.02 -0.46 6.00
C SER A 204 2.96 0.29 5.20
N GLU A 205 2.16 1.13 5.88
CA GLU A 205 1.32 2.13 5.23
C GLU A 205 1.22 3.42 6.06
N PHE A 206 1.32 4.52 5.39
CA PHE A 206 0.99 5.89 5.81
C PHE A 206 1.00 6.74 4.55
N GLY A 207 0.38 7.89 4.56
CA GLY A 207 0.38 8.70 3.34
C GLY A 207 -0.42 9.99 3.45
N PHE A 208 -0.46 10.69 2.32
CA PHE A 208 -1.21 11.91 2.15
C PHE A 208 -1.55 12.09 0.66
N GLN A 209 -2.75 12.57 0.34
CA GLN A 209 -3.19 12.74 -1.04
C GLN A 209 -2.74 14.06 -1.65
N ALA A 210 -2.62 14.08 -2.98
CA ALA A 210 -2.46 15.27 -3.79
C ALA A 210 -3.24 15.16 -5.10
N PHE A 211 -3.51 16.28 -5.73
CA PHE A 211 -3.97 16.30 -7.11
C PHE A 211 -2.84 15.81 -8.04
N PRO A 212 -3.15 15.03 -9.09
CA PRO A 212 -2.18 14.68 -10.11
C PRO A 212 -1.78 15.93 -10.92
N SER A 213 -0.85 15.80 -11.84
CA SER A 213 -0.41 16.95 -12.65
C SER A 213 -1.56 17.57 -13.42
N VAL A 214 -1.50 18.89 -13.67
CA VAL A 214 -2.48 19.61 -14.51
C VAL A 214 -2.65 18.89 -15.85
N LYS A 215 -1.56 18.43 -16.46
CA LYS A 215 -1.60 17.67 -17.72
C LYS A 215 -2.46 16.40 -17.62
N THR A 216 -2.44 15.72 -16.48
CA THR A 216 -3.30 14.56 -16.24
C THR A 216 -4.76 15.00 -16.09
N LEU A 217 -5.01 16.07 -15.34
CA LEU A 217 -6.37 16.59 -15.11
C LEU A 217 -7.04 17.13 -16.38
N GLU A 218 -6.26 17.68 -17.30
CA GLU A 218 -6.74 18.09 -18.63
C GLU A 218 -7.20 16.91 -19.50
N THR A 219 -6.82 15.68 -19.17
CA THR A 219 -7.32 14.48 -19.88
C THR A 219 -8.69 14.01 -19.41
N VAL A 220 -9.18 14.50 -18.27
CA VAL A 220 -10.46 14.03 -17.69
C VAL A 220 -11.63 14.94 -17.99
N THR A 221 -11.39 16.14 -18.50
CA THR A 221 -12.43 17.09 -18.90
C THR A 221 -11.94 18.08 -19.96
N ASP A 222 -12.80 18.38 -20.92
CA ASP A 222 -12.59 19.45 -21.91
C ASP A 222 -13.23 20.77 -21.47
N ASP A 223 -13.97 20.79 -20.35
CA ASP A 223 -14.62 22.00 -19.84
C ASP A 223 -13.70 22.72 -18.83
N PRO A 224 -13.18 23.93 -19.18
CA PRO A 224 -12.31 24.68 -18.26
C PRO A 224 -12.97 25.05 -16.92
N ARG A 225 -14.32 25.06 -16.84
CA ARG A 225 -15.05 25.34 -15.60
C ARG A 225 -14.94 24.20 -14.61
N GLU A 226 -14.68 22.97 -15.09
CA GLU A 226 -14.46 21.79 -14.27
C GLU A 226 -13.03 21.68 -13.73
N LEU A 227 -12.08 22.49 -14.23
CA LEU A 227 -10.73 22.61 -13.65
C LEU A 227 -10.78 23.45 -12.37
N ASN A 228 -11.46 22.90 -11.36
CA ASN A 228 -11.71 23.48 -10.05
C ASN A 228 -11.69 22.35 -9.01
N PRO A 229 -11.01 22.50 -7.85
CA PRO A 229 -10.87 21.43 -6.85
C PRO A 229 -12.19 20.83 -6.36
N PHE A 230 -13.28 21.62 -6.42
CA PHE A 230 -14.60 21.24 -5.92
C PHE A 230 -15.63 21.08 -7.04
N SER A 231 -15.21 20.98 -8.28
CA SER A 231 -16.11 20.69 -9.39
C SER A 231 -16.64 19.27 -9.34
N TYR A 232 -17.74 19.03 -10.05
CA TYR A 232 -18.32 17.70 -10.13
C TYR A 232 -17.33 16.67 -10.67
N VAL A 233 -16.58 17.01 -11.74
CA VAL A 233 -15.60 16.11 -12.34
C VAL A 233 -14.47 15.79 -11.35
N MET A 234 -13.89 16.79 -10.68
CA MET A 234 -12.81 16.57 -9.72
C MET A 234 -13.29 15.76 -8.52
N GLU A 235 -14.51 15.99 -8.00
CA GLU A 235 -15.08 15.18 -6.92
C GLU A 235 -15.35 13.72 -7.36
N LYS A 236 -15.67 13.48 -8.63
CA LYS A 236 -15.81 12.11 -9.16
C LYS A 236 -14.47 11.40 -9.35
N HIS A 237 -13.40 12.14 -9.55
CA HIS A 237 -12.05 11.61 -9.60
C HIS A 237 -11.38 11.52 -8.20
N GLN A 238 -12.05 12.01 -7.15
CA GLN A 238 -11.65 11.81 -5.75
C GLN A 238 -12.31 10.53 -5.19
N ARG A 239 -11.49 9.63 -4.66
CA ARG A 239 -11.97 8.35 -4.13
C ARG A 239 -12.04 8.31 -2.61
N ASN A 240 -11.58 9.35 -1.93
CA ASN A 240 -11.74 9.50 -0.48
C ASN A 240 -12.83 10.54 -0.17
N TYR A 241 -13.85 10.16 0.57
CA TYR A 241 -14.94 11.06 0.94
C TYR A 241 -14.41 12.34 1.60
N GLY A 242 -14.72 13.50 0.98
CA GLY A 242 -14.25 14.80 1.46
C GLY A 242 -12.74 15.06 1.27
N GLY A 243 -12.03 14.23 0.49
CA GLY A 243 -10.59 14.33 0.30
C GLY A 243 -10.13 15.68 -0.24
N ASN A 244 -10.85 16.25 -1.21
CA ASN A 244 -10.52 17.59 -1.75
C ASN A 244 -10.60 18.67 -0.68
N GLY A 245 -11.61 18.61 0.18
CA GLY A 245 -11.75 19.50 1.35
C GLY A 245 -10.63 19.30 2.39
N LYS A 246 -10.19 18.07 2.62
CA LYS A 246 -9.04 17.79 3.50
C LYS A 246 -7.77 18.42 2.96
N ILE A 247 -7.46 18.23 1.67
CA ILE A 247 -6.29 18.84 1.02
C ILE A 247 -6.34 20.36 1.19
N ALA A 248 -7.48 21.00 0.88
CA ALA A 248 -7.65 22.44 1.03
C ALA A 248 -7.44 22.91 2.49
N LYS A 249 -7.96 22.17 3.46
CA LYS A 249 -7.79 22.47 4.90
C LYS A 249 -6.33 22.46 5.33
N TYR A 250 -5.58 21.42 4.97
CA TYR A 250 -4.15 21.32 5.30
C TYR A 250 -3.34 22.39 4.57
N MET A 251 -3.68 22.64 3.29
CA MET A 251 -3.04 23.68 2.49
C MET A 251 -3.20 25.06 3.12
N GLN A 252 -4.42 25.42 3.53
CA GLN A 252 -4.72 26.69 4.20
C GLN A 252 -3.93 26.87 5.50
N ALA A 253 -3.65 25.78 6.21
CA ALA A 253 -2.86 25.81 7.45
C ALA A 253 -1.35 25.93 7.21
N ALA A 254 -0.86 25.49 6.04
CA ALA A 254 0.58 25.40 5.74
C ALA A 254 1.09 26.49 4.79
N TYR A 255 0.26 26.95 3.85
CA TYR A 255 0.65 27.86 2.77
C TYR A 255 -0.31 29.01 2.62
N ARG A 256 0.15 30.07 1.89
CA ARG A 256 -0.79 31.03 1.32
C ARG A 256 -1.72 30.31 0.35
N TYR A 257 -3.02 30.50 0.50
CA TYR A 257 -4.02 29.83 -0.35
C TYR A 257 -3.85 30.26 -1.82
N PRO A 258 -3.78 29.30 -2.76
CA PRO A 258 -3.57 29.56 -4.17
C PRO A 258 -4.72 30.35 -4.82
N GLU A 259 -4.39 31.18 -5.80
CA GLU A 259 -5.37 32.05 -6.50
C GLU A 259 -5.97 31.40 -7.74
N ASN A 260 -5.36 30.33 -8.26
CA ASN A 260 -5.83 29.60 -9.44
C ASN A 260 -5.64 28.09 -9.28
N PHE A 261 -6.25 27.32 -10.18
CA PHE A 261 -6.27 25.86 -10.11
C PHE A 261 -4.88 25.23 -10.28
N SER A 262 -4.06 25.75 -11.20
CA SER A 262 -2.71 25.23 -11.42
C SER A 262 -1.83 25.36 -10.17
N ASP A 263 -1.89 26.53 -9.53
CA ASP A 263 -1.16 26.74 -8.27
C ASP A 263 -1.72 25.90 -7.13
N PHE A 264 -3.04 25.65 -7.11
CA PHE A 264 -3.65 24.74 -6.15
C PHE A 264 -3.13 23.30 -6.32
N VAL A 265 -3.08 22.80 -7.56
CA VAL A 265 -2.53 21.48 -7.88
C VAL A 265 -1.08 21.41 -7.42
N TYR A 266 -0.25 22.38 -7.79
CA TYR A 266 1.17 22.40 -7.39
C TYR A 266 1.34 22.44 -5.86
N ALA A 267 0.60 23.32 -5.18
CA ALA A 267 0.64 23.41 -3.72
C ALA A 267 0.17 22.11 -3.04
N SER A 268 -0.81 21.40 -3.61
CA SER A 268 -1.25 20.10 -3.10
C SER A 268 -0.14 19.05 -3.16
N GLN A 269 0.65 19.06 -4.24
CA GLN A 269 1.79 18.15 -4.40
C GLN A 269 2.95 18.48 -3.43
N LEU A 270 3.22 19.77 -3.20
CA LEU A 270 4.17 20.18 -2.17
C LEU A 270 3.72 19.75 -0.77
N LEU A 271 2.43 19.90 -0.48
CA LEU A 271 1.84 19.50 0.78
C LEU A 271 1.96 17.99 1.01
N GLN A 272 1.69 17.17 -0.02
CA GLN A 272 1.90 15.73 0.01
C GLN A 272 3.38 15.40 0.29
N ALA A 273 4.28 16.03 -0.45
CA ALA A 273 5.73 15.83 -0.28
C ALA A 273 6.19 16.18 1.14
N ASP A 274 5.72 17.29 1.70
CA ASP A 274 6.03 17.69 3.06
C ASP A 274 5.46 16.71 4.09
N GLY A 275 4.22 16.25 3.92
CA GLY A 275 3.59 15.29 4.82
C GLY A 275 4.30 13.93 4.84
N ILE A 276 4.60 13.38 3.65
CA ILE A 276 5.33 12.10 3.53
C ILE A 276 6.75 12.24 4.09
N ARG A 277 7.45 13.34 3.76
CA ARG A 277 8.79 13.63 4.30
C ARG A 277 8.79 13.66 5.83
N TYR A 278 7.79 14.25 6.44
CA TYR A 278 7.67 14.33 7.90
C TYR A 278 7.66 12.93 8.56
N GLY A 279 6.89 12.00 7.98
CA GLY A 279 6.85 10.61 8.41
C GLY A 279 8.16 9.86 8.14
N VAL A 280 8.61 9.86 6.89
CA VAL A 280 9.83 9.15 6.47
C VAL A 280 11.05 9.58 7.27
N GLU A 281 11.26 10.89 7.47
CA GLU A 281 12.38 11.39 8.24
C GLU A 281 12.33 10.97 9.72
N HIS A 282 11.13 10.92 10.31
CA HIS A 282 10.98 10.46 11.69
C HIS A 282 11.31 8.97 11.80
N TYR A 283 10.74 8.13 10.94
CA TYR A 283 10.97 6.68 10.95
C TYR A 283 12.45 6.37 10.69
N ARG A 284 13.05 7.06 9.74
CA ARG A 284 14.45 6.85 9.36
C ARG A 284 15.44 7.32 10.44
N ARG A 285 15.16 8.41 11.19
CA ARG A 285 15.97 8.82 12.36
C ARG A 285 15.98 7.77 13.45
N ASN A 286 14.96 6.95 13.52
CA ASN A 286 14.80 5.86 14.48
C ASN A 286 15.27 4.50 13.94
N ARG A 287 16.09 4.49 12.90
CA ARG A 287 16.70 3.28 12.36
C ARG A 287 17.37 2.45 13.45
N GLY A 288 17.19 1.15 13.40
CA GLY A 288 17.58 0.19 14.45
C GLY A 288 16.38 -0.23 15.30
N ARG A 289 15.48 0.71 15.63
CA ARG A 289 14.14 0.38 16.14
C ARG A 289 13.14 0.28 14.99
N CYS A 290 13.02 1.30 14.18
CA CYS A 290 12.21 1.28 12.95
C CYS A 290 13.07 0.83 11.78
N MET A 291 12.61 -0.20 11.06
CA MET A 291 13.36 -0.78 9.97
C MET A 291 12.63 -0.73 8.61
N GLY A 292 11.58 0.08 8.51
CA GLY A 292 10.91 0.33 7.23
C GLY A 292 9.95 1.49 7.26
N ALA A 293 9.88 2.18 6.12
CA ALA A 293 8.91 3.21 5.80
C ALA A 293 8.46 3.03 4.36
N ILE A 294 7.28 2.45 4.18
CA ILE A 294 6.62 2.24 2.90
C ILE A 294 5.36 3.08 2.93
N TYR A 295 5.20 3.99 1.98
CA TYR A 295 4.03 4.85 1.96
C TYR A 295 3.00 4.41 0.93
N TRP A 296 1.76 4.68 1.21
CA TRP A 296 0.64 4.53 0.29
C TRP A 296 0.50 5.81 -0.54
N GLN A 297 0.64 5.80 -1.88
CA GLN A 297 0.98 4.68 -2.75
C GLN A 297 1.92 5.11 -3.88
N LEU A 298 2.52 4.14 -4.58
CA LEU A 298 3.50 4.38 -5.64
C LEU A 298 2.87 4.95 -6.92
N ASN A 299 1.80 4.32 -7.39
CA ASN A 299 1.18 4.55 -8.71
C ASN A 299 -0.34 4.58 -8.63
N ASP A 300 -0.97 4.94 -9.73
CA ASP A 300 -2.42 4.94 -9.91
C ASP A 300 -2.79 4.08 -11.13
N CYS A 301 -4.01 3.53 -11.14
CA CYS A 301 -4.52 2.69 -12.23
C CYS A 301 -5.42 3.44 -13.22
N TRP A 302 -5.72 4.71 -12.96
CA TRP A 302 -6.50 5.62 -13.80
C TRP A 302 -6.24 7.07 -13.38
N PRO A 303 -6.69 8.11 -14.14
CA PRO A 303 -6.51 9.51 -13.76
C PRO A 303 -7.35 9.88 -12.53
N VAL A 304 -6.82 9.65 -11.35
CA VAL A 304 -7.48 9.84 -10.06
C VAL A 304 -6.79 10.95 -9.27
N ILE A 305 -7.55 11.66 -8.44
CA ILE A 305 -6.97 12.47 -7.36
C ILE A 305 -6.55 11.46 -6.32
N ARG A 306 -5.26 11.22 -6.27
CA ARG A 306 -4.59 10.10 -5.62
C ARG A 306 -5.26 9.65 -4.33
N SER A 307 -5.91 8.50 -4.37
CA SER A 307 -6.76 8.04 -3.31
C SER A 307 -6.19 6.84 -2.58
N GLU A 308 -6.72 6.70 -1.41
CA GLU A 308 -6.76 5.48 -0.66
C GLU A 308 -8.16 4.89 -0.74
N GLU A 309 -8.25 3.64 -1.17
CA GLU A 309 -9.53 2.93 -1.25
C GLU A 309 -9.75 2.06 -0.01
N HIS A 310 -10.16 2.67 1.11
CA HIS A 310 -10.61 1.90 2.27
C HIS A 310 -12.06 2.17 2.64
N THR A 311 -12.88 2.60 1.69
CA THR A 311 -14.31 2.74 1.91
C THR A 311 -15.07 2.37 0.66
N SER A 312 -15.47 1.17 0.54
CA SER A 312 -16.66 0.80 -0.21
C SER A 312 -17.74 0.31 0.74
#